data_8bf069272e6f20173a278f688fb61149
#
_entry.id   8bf069272e6f20173a278f688fb61149
#
_cell.length_a   1.000
_cell.length_b   1.000
_cell.length_c   1.000
_cell.angle_alpha   90.00
_cell.angle_beta   90.00
_cell.angle_gamma   90.00
#
_symmetry.space_group_name_H-M   'P 1'
#
loop_
_entity.id
_entity.type
_entity.pdbx_description
1 polymer ?
#
loop_
_entity_poly.entity_id
_entity_poly.type
_entity_poly.pdbx_seq_one_letter_code
_entity_poly.pdbx_strand_id
1 'polypeptide(L)'
;LLVLKRFQQAGHKPLALVGGATGLIGDPSFKAAERKLNGPEVVGQWVEKLKAQVSRFIDFDSHGNKGDNSAKVVNNLDWVGGMNMLDFLRDVGKYFSVNQMIQKESVKQRLDRDSGGISFTEFSYMILQSYDFAKLNEIENCILQIGGSDQWGNITGGTELTRRMNGNQVFGLTLPLVTKSDGTKFGKTESGTIWLDSSKTSPYAFYQFWLNTADADAYKFLKYFTFLSVEEIDAIEAQDAQIQGRKTAQPILAKEVTKLLHGEEGLVGAQRITEALFSGDAAQLSENDLEQIKLDGLPSSDLSESELVDKPLTSLLSEAGLGQGKQIKDALGRNAVIVNGEAYGMDALMSAPSIFSKEKALFGRFLITKLGKKKHHLFELK
;
A
#
# COMPACT_ATOMS: atom_id res chain seq x y z
N LEU A 1 5.76 -7.28 7.15
CA LEU A 1 4.81 -7.29 8.28
C LEU A 1 4.11 -8.65 8.41
N LEU A 2 3.53 -9.22 7.34
CA LEU A 2 2.82 -10.51 7.42
C LEU A 2 3.73 -11.66 7.88
N VAL A 3 4.99 -11.65 7.49
CA VAL A 3 5.96 -12.66 7.98
C VAL A 3 6.19 -12.51 9.49
N LEU A 4 6.35 -11.28 9.99
CA LEU A 4 6.44 -11.04 11.43
C LEU A 4 5.18 -11.53 12.16
N LYS A 5 3.98 -11.32 11.58
CA LYS A 5 2.72 -11.85 12.14
C LYS A 5 2.71 -13.38 12.17
N ARG A 6 3.21 -14.05 11.13
CA ARG A 6 3.33 -15.52 11.13
C ARG A 6 4.27 -16.02 12.22
N PHE A 7 5.42 -15.35 12.42
CA PHE A 7 6.31 -15.67 13.53
C PHE A 7 5.64 -15.42 14.89
N GLN A 8 4.86 -14.33 15.02
CA GLN A 8 4.11 -14.08 16.24
C GLN A 8 3.07 -15.18 16.52
N GLN A 9 2.32 -15.60 15.51
CA GLN A 9 1.36 -16.72 15.63
C GLN A 9 2.03 -18.04 15.99
N ALA A 10 3.29 -18.23 15.59
CA ALA A 10 4.11 -19.39 15.97
C ALA A 10 4.75 -19.28 17.37
N GLY A 11 4.41 -18.23 18.14
CA GLY A 11 4.89 -18.04 19.51
C GLY A 11 6.16 -17.20 19.65
N HIS A 12 6.71 -16.64 18.56
CA HIS A 12 7.87 -15.76 18.62
C HIS A 12 7.47 -14.33 18.99
N LYS A 13 8.41 -13.57 19.56
CA LYS A 13 8.23 -12.18 19.96
C LYS A 13 8.77 -11.23 18.86
N PRO A 14 7.93 -10.60 18.05
CA PRO A 14 8.38 -9.72 16.98
C PRO A 14 8.90 -8.39 17.51
N LEU A 15 9.99 -7.91 16.91
CA LEU A 15 10.47 -6.55 17.03
C LEU A 15 10.26 -5.82 15.69
N ALA A 16 9.43 -4.80 15.68
CA ALA A 16 9.22 -3.95 14.52
C ALA A 16 10.18 -2.75 14.60
N LEU A 17 11.32 -2.87 13.90
CA LEU A 17 12.32 -1.80 13.87
C LEU A 17 11.90 -0.69 12.90
N VAL A 18 11.82 0.52 13.40
CA VAL A 18 11.63 1.74 12.60
C VAL A 18 12.94 2.53 12.51
N GLY A 19 13.22 3.03 11.33
CA GLY A 19 14.50 3.67 11.01
C GLY A 19 14.50 5.18 11.27
N GLY A 20 14.36 5.61 12.53
CA GLY A 20 14.45 7.04 12.88
C GLY A 20 15.82 7.65 12.57
N ALA A 21 16.91 6.93 12.84
CA ALA A 21 18.26 7.36 12.48
C ALA A 21 18.58 7.10 11.00
N THR A 22 18.34 5.88 10.54
CA THR A 22 18.63 5.49 9.15
C THR A 22 17.76 6.21 8.12
N GLY A 23 16.56 6.66 8.52
CA GLY A 23 15.69 7.52 7.69
C GLY A 23 16.28 8.91 7.40
N LEU A 24 17.18 9.41 8.24
CA LEU A 24 17.88 10.69 8.02
C LEU A 24 18.90 10.61 6.89
N ILE A 25 19.52 9.42 6.67
CA ILE A 25 20.58 9.22 5.68
C ILE A 25 20.10 8.42 4.44
N GLY A 26 19.03 7.63 4.56
CA GLY A 26 18.42 6.89 3.47
C GLY A 26 19.19 5.64 3.02
N ASP A 27 18.48 4.53 2.80
CA ASP A 27 19.06 3.26 2.32
C ASP A 27 19.46 3.36 0.84
N PRO A 28 20.74 3.13 0.49
CA PRO A 28 21.23 3.16 -0.88
C PRO A 28 20.91 1.88 -1.67
N SER A 29 20.43 0.81 -1.03
CA SER A 29 20.27 -0.53 -1.62
C SER A 29 19.46 -0.47 -2.92
N PHE A 30 20.06 -0.94 -4.02
CA PHE A 30 19.48 -1.02 -5.37
C PHE A 30 18.89 0.28 -5.94
N LYS A 31 19.40 1.44 -5.51
CA LYS A 31 19.03 2.76 -6.07
C LYS A 31 20.09 3.27 -7.04
N ALA A 32 19.62 3.87 -8.12
CA ALA A 32 20.50 4.43 -9.15
C ALA A 32 21.07 5.81 -8.78
N ALA A 33 20.33 6.58 -7.97
CA ALA A 33 20.69 7.94 -7.56
C ALA A 33 20.77 8.05 -6.03
N GLU A 34 21.57 8.99 -5.56
CA GLU A 34 21.65 9.34 -4.14
C GLU A 34 20.30 9.77 -3.58
N ARG A 35 20.01 9.39 -2.35
CA ARG A 35 18.76 9.76 -1.67
C ARG A 35 18.80 11.23 -1.25
N LYS A 36 17.67 11.92 -1.46
CA LYS A 36 17.46 13.23 -0.84
C LYS A 36 17.36 13.04 0.68
N LEU A 37 18.20 13.78 1.41
CA LEU A 37 18.18 13.76 2.87
C LEU A 37 16.92 14.46 3.40
N ASN A 38 16.33 13.90 4.43
CA ASN A 38 15.14 14.44 5.08
C ASN A 38 15.49 15.03 6.45
N GLY A 39 14.77 16.08 6.84
CA GLY A 39 14.94 16.68 8.16
C GLY A 39 14.38 15.79 9.29
N PRO A 40 14.88 15.96 10.53
CA PRO A 40 14.45 15.16 11.69
C PRO A 40 12.94 15.20 11.97
N GLU A 41 12.29 16.35 11.78
CA GLU A 41 10.84 16.50 11.96
C GLU A 41 10.03 15.63 11.00
N VAL A 42 10.43 15.60 9.72
CA VAL A 42 9.77 14.81 8.69
C VAL A 42 9.94 13.30 8.97
N VAL A 43 11.15 12.90 9.35
CA VAL A 43 11.44 11.50 9.70
C VAL A 43 10.69 11.10 10.97
N GLY A 44 10.59 11.98 11.98
CA GLY A 44 9.79 11.75 13.18
C GLY A 44 8.32 11.50 12.88
N GLN A 45 7.71 12.31 12.01
CA GLN A 45 6.33 12.09 11.56
C GLN A 45 6.14 10.76 10.83
N TRP A 46 7.11 10.33 10.00
CA TRP A 46 7.05 9.05 9.33
C TRP A 46 7.15 7.87 10.31
N VAL A 47 8.00 7.98 11.32
CA VAL A 47 8.13 6.97 12.38
C VAL A 47 6.79 6.75 13.08
N GLU A 48 6.08 7.81 13.47
CA GLU A 48 4.77 7.68 14.13
C GLU A 48 3.70 7.09 13.19
N LYS A 49 3.67 7.50 11.93
CA LYS A 49 2.77 6.90 10.93
C LYS A 49 3.07 5.42 10.69
N LEU A 50 4.34 5.04 10.63
CA LEU A 50 4.74 3.63 10.46
C LEU A 50 4.36 2.80 11.68
N LYS A 51 4.55 3.31 12.91
CA LYS A 51 4.09 2.65 14.13
C LYS A 51 2.58 2.36 14.07
N ALA A 52 1.78 3.36 13.71
CA ALA A 52 0.33 3.20 13.58
C ALA A 52 -0.06 2.17 12.49
N GLN A 53 0.66 2.11 11.37
CA GLN A 53 0.41 1.10 10.33
C GLN A 53 0.80 -0.30 10.79
N VAL A 54 1.96 -0.46 11.44
CA VAL A 54 2.45 -1.75 11.95
C VAL A 54 1.48 -2.34 12.97
N SER A 55 0.90 -1.50 13.84
CA SER A 55 -0.06 -1.92 14.88
C SER A 55 -1.35 -2.54 14.34
N ARG A 56 -1.65 -2.38 13.05
CA ARG A 56 -2.78 -3.06 12.40
C ARG A 56 -2.49 -4.53 12.07
N PHE A 57 -1.22 -4.90 11.96
CA PHE A 57 -0.81 -6.25 11.52
C PHE A 57 -0.31 -7.12 12.66
N ILE A 58 0.31 -6.54 13.68
CA ILE A 58 1.03 -7.24 14.73
C ILE A 58 0.42 -6.85 16.07
N ASP A 59 0.21 -7.82 16.97
CA ASP A 59 -0.40 -7.58 18.27
C ASP A 59 0.64 -7.01 19.26
N PHE A 60 0.34 -5.85 19.78
CA PHE A 60 1.05 -5.19 20.87
C PHE A 60 0.18 -5.30 22.13
N ASP A 61 0.76 -5.49 23.28
CA ASP A 61 0.16 -5.77 24.60
C ASP A 61 -1.11 -4.98 25.02
N SER A 62 -1.60 -4.06 24.20
CA SER A 62 -2.69 -3.16 24.54
C SER A 62 -4.09 -3.80 24.64
N HIS A 63 -4.23 -5.10 24.35
CA HIS A 63 -5.55 -5.76 24.24
C HIS A 63 -5.75 -6.93 25.24
N GLY A 64 -4.99 -6.96 26.32
CA GLY A 64 -5.23 -7.93 27.40
C GLY A 64 -4.83 -9.38 27.11
N ASN A 65 -4.34 -9.69 25.93
CA ASN A 65 -3.67 -10.95 25.64
C ASN A 65 -2.22 -10.85 26.16
N LYS A 66 -2.03 -11.17 27.43
CA LYS A 66 -0.70 -11.31 28.05
C LYS A 66 -0.03 -12.60 27.56
N GLY A 67 0.18 -12.74 26.26
CA GLY A 67 1.05 -13.76 25.73
C GLY A 67 2.50 -13.30 25.80
N ASP A 68 3.43 -14.19 26.09
CA ASP A 68 4.89 -13.94 26.06
C ASP A 68 5.41 -13.46 24.69
N ASN A 69 4.56 -13.44 23.67
CA ASN A 69 4.86 -13.11 22.27
C ASN A 69 4.35 -11.74 21.80
N SER A 70 4.03 -10.84 22.70
CA SER A 70 3.66 -9.47 22.38
C SER A 70 4.76 -8.77 21.60
N ALA A 71 4.41 -8.08 20.52
CA ALA A 71 5.34 -7.34 19.70
C ALA A 71 5.84 -6.06 20.39
N LYS A 72 7.00 -5.58 19.97
CA LYS A 72 7.54 -4.28 20.39
C LYS A 72 7.94 -3.46 19.17
N VAL A 73 7.58 -2.18 19.16
CA VAL A 73 8.16 -1.22 18.20
C VAL A 73 9.44 -0.67 18.82
N VAL A 74 10.51 -0.70 18.06
CA VAL A 74 11.82 -0.16 18.44
C VAL A 74 12.28 0.86 17.40
N ASN A 75 12.97 1.91 17.83
CA ASN A 75 13.46 2.97 16.96
C ASN A 75 14.99 3.05 17.07
N ASN A 76 15.70 2.91 15.96
CA ASN A 76 17.16 2.97 16.00
C ASN A 76 17.73 4.34 16.40
N LEU A 77 16.94 5.39 16.36
CA LEU A 77 17.34 6.69 16.89
C LEU A 77 17.62 6.64 18.41
N ASP A 78 16.97 5.73 19.13
CA ASP A 78 17.12 5.61 20.59
C ASP A 78 18.54 5.21 21.02
N TRP A 79 19.26 4.45 20.18
CA TRP A 79 20.63 4.04 20.47
C TRP A 79 21.69 4.70 19.58
N VAL A 80 21.32 5.21 18.40
CA VAL A 80 22.24 5.92 17.51
C VAL A 80 22.32 7.39 17.83
N GLY A 81 21.21 8.01 18.23
CA GLY A 81 21.10 9.46 18.42
C GLY A 81 22.00 10.04 19.52
N GLY A 82 22.30 9.22 20.54
CA GLY A 82 23.20 9.64 21.64
C GLY A 82 24.69 9.28 21.43
N MET A 83 25.02 8.57 20.34
CA MET A 83 26.38 8.11 20.09
C MET A 83 27.20 9.21 19.41
N ASN A 84 28.36 9.55 20.00
CA ASN A 84 29.26 10.48 19.33
C ASN A 84 30.08 9.77 18.23
N MET A 85 30.60 10.56 17.29
CA MET A 85 31.30 10.04 16.12
C MET A 85 32.56 9.24 16.47
N LEU A 86 33.32 9.65 17.49
CA LEU A 86 34.55 8.96 17.89
C LEU A 86 34.25 7.60 18.50
N ASP A 87 33.20 7.51 19.33
CA ASP A 87 32.76 6.24 19.89
C ASP A 87 32.24 5.29 18.80
N PHE A 88 31.48 5.80 17.85
CA PHE A 88 31.02 5.00 16.71
C PHE A 88 32.19 4.42 15.90
N LEU A 89 33.18 5.24 15.56
CA LEU A 89 34.35 4.79 14.79
C LEU A 89 35.21 3.80 15.59
N ARG A 90 35.43 4.08 16.89
CA ARG A 90 36.26 3.23 17.77
C ARG A 90 35.59 1.90 18.06
N ASP A 91 34.31 1.90 18.40
CA ASP A 91 33.62 0.74 18.99
C ASP A 91 32.86 -0.10 17.97
N VAL A 92 32.40 0.53 16.88
CA VAL A 92 31.66 -0.14 15.78
C VAL A 92 32.50 -0.20 14.51
N GLY A 93 33.04 0.93 14.06
CA GLY A 93 33.78 1.06 12.78
C GLY A 93 34.96 0.10 12.65
N LYS A 94 35.68 -0.18 13.77
CA LYS A 94 36.84 -1.08 13.79
C LYS A 94 36.54 -2.51 13.31
N TYR A 95 35.29 -2.94 13.34
CA TYR A 95 34.89 -4.28 12.91
C TYR A 95 34.63 -4.39 11.40
N PHE A 96 34.63 -3.27 10.68
CA PHE A 96 34.36 -3.24 9.25
C PHE A 96 35.63 -3.03 8.42
N SER A 97 35.89 -3.96 7.50
CA SER A 97 36.97 -3.82 6.53
C SER A 97 36.43 -3.09 5.29
N VAL A 98 37.03 -1.96 4.93
CA VAL A 98 36.69 -1.19 3.72
C VAL A 98 36.77 -2.07 2.48
N ASN A 99 37.79 -2.93 2.38
CA ASN A 99 37.95 -3.84 1.24
C ASN A 99 36.78 -4.82 1.11
N GLN A 100 36.23 -5.32 2.22
CA GLN A 100 35.05 -6.18 2.22
C GLN A 100 33.77 -5.40 1.90
N MET A 101 33.66 -4.16 2.37
CA MET A 101 32.51 -3.29 2.09
C MET A 101 32.42 -2.93 0.59
N ILE A 102 33.55 -2.60 -0.04
CA ILE A 102 33.62 -2.30 -1.48
C ILE A 102 33.23 -3.52 -2.33
N GLN A 103 33.47 -4.74 -1.85
CA GLN A 103 33.12 -5.97 -2.58
C GLN A 103 31.64 -6.33 -2.53
N LYS A 104 30.85 -5.66 -1.68
CA LYS A 104 29.39 -5.87 -1.63
C LYS A 104 28.73 -5.48 -2.94
N GLU A 105 27.81 -6.31 -3.43
CA GLU A 105 27.14 -6.12 -4.73
C GLU A 105 26.47 -4.75 -4.86
N SER A 106 25.81 -4.29 -3.81
CA SER A 106 25.16 -2.97 -3.77
C SER A 106 26.14 -1.80 -3.93
N VAL A 107 27.38 -1.96 -3.44
CA VAL A 107 28.45 -0.95 -3.57
C VAL A 107 29.10 -1.05 -4.94
N LYS A 108 29.44 -2.25 -5.42
CA LYS A 108 30.02 -2.48 -6.75
C LYS A 108 29.15 -1.87 -7.84
N GLN A 109 27.84 -2.16 -7.83
CA GLN A 109 26.90 -1.60 -8.80
C GLN A 109 26.87 -0.06 -8.84
N ARG A 110 27.25 0.61 -7.77
CA ARG A 110 27.34 2.07 -7.72
C ARG A 110 28.70 2.56 -8.23
N LEU A 111 29.78 1.84 -7.92
CA LEU A 111 31.13 2.19 -8.36
C LEU A 111 31.35 1.96 -9.88
N ASP A 112 30.67 0.93 -10.43
CA ASP A 112 30.79 0.56 -11.85
C ASP A 112 29.93 1.45 -12.77
N ARG A 113 29.16 2.40 -12.24
CA ARG A 113 28.36 3.33 -13.03
C ARG A 113 29.09 4.65 -13.26
N ASP A 114 28.98 5.18 -14.46
CA ASP A 114 29.53 6.50 -14.87
C ASP A 114 28.93 7.70 -14.10
N SER A 115 28.02 7.48 -13.16
CA SER A 115 27.26 8.51 -12.46
C SER A 115 27.76 8.82 -11.04
N GLY A 116 29.00 9.26 -10.88
CA GLY A 116 29.41 9.97 -9.67
C GLY A 116 29.75 9.16 -8.42
N GLY A 117 29.78 7.83 -8.47
CA GLY A 117 30.22 6.98 -7.37
C GLY A 117 29.21 6.85 -6.22
N ILE A 118 29.69 6.63 -5.01
CA ILE A 118 28.90 6.48 -3.78
C ILE A 118 29.40 7.47 -2.72
N SER A 119 28.50 8.23 -2.08
CA SER A 119 28.89 9.13 -0.98
C SER A 119 29.29 8.33 0.26
N PHE A 120 30.09 8.95 1.13
CA PHE A 120 30.47 8.32 2.40
C PHE A 120 29.24 8.02 3.27
N THR A 121 28.21 8.85 3.21
CA THR A 121 26.92 8.66 3.90
C THR A 121 26.25 7.38 3.44
N GLU A 122 26.10 7.19 2.15
CA GLU A 122 25.53 5.95 1.59
C GLU A 122 26.42 4.73 1.86
N PHE A 123 27.74 4.88 1.75
CA PHE A 123 28.69 3.81 2.00
C PHE A 123 28.66 3.32 3.45
N SER A 124 28.49 4.26 4.41
CA SER A 124 28.42 3.94 5.84
C SER A 124 27.05 3.41 6.30
N TYR A 125 25.99 3.51 5.49
CA TYR A 125 24.65 3.07 5.85
C TYR A 125 24.62 1.62 6.37
N MET A 126 25.32 0.71 5.70
CA MET A 126 25.37 -0.70 6.08
C MET A 126 25.93 -0.91 7.50
N ILE A 127 26.80 -0.02 7.98
CA ILE A 127 27.37 -0.12 9.34
C ILE A 127 26.29 0.18 10.37
N LEU A 128 25.46 1.20 10.12
CA LEU A 128 24.35 1.56 11.02
C LEU A 128 23.32 0.44 11.13
N GLN A 129 22.86 -0.11 10.02
CA GLN A 129 21.92 -1.21 10.04
C GLN A 129 22.51 -2.49 10.65
N SER A 130 23.81 -2.74 10.45
CA SER A 130 24.50 -3.85 11.12
C SER A 130 24.56 -3.63 12.63
N TYR A 131 24.79 -2.39 13.07
CA TYR A 131 24.80 -2.03 14.48
C TYR A 131 23.41 -2.17 15.12
N ASP A 132 22.34 -1.87 14.38
CA ASP A 132 20.98 -2.10 14.86
C ASP A 132 20.78 -3.56 15.29
N PHE A 133 21.24 -4.52 14.47
CA PHE A 133 21.08 -5.93 14.82
C PHE A 133 21.90 -6.33 16.05
N ALA A 134 23.16 -5.90 16.12
CA ALA A 134 24.00 -6.16 17.29
C ALA A 134 23.40 -5.54 18.56
N LYS A 135 22.87 -4.33 18.47
CA LYS A 135 22.22 -3.64 19.59
C LYS A 135 20.92 -4.32 20.00
N LEU A 136 20.07 -4.72 19.07
CA LEU A 136 18.85 -5.47 19.37
C LEU A 136 19.15 -6.85 19.97
N ASN A 137 20.24 -7.50 19.56
CA ASN A 137 20.69 -8.73 20.22
C ASN A 137 21.12 -8.47 21.67
N GLU A 138 21.82 -7.36 21.93
CA GLU A 138 22.27 -6.98 23.28
C GLU A 138 21.10 -6.65 24.22
N ILE A 139 20.14 -5.82 23.77
CA ILE A 139 19.10 -5.27 24.65
C ILE A 139 17.78 -6.05 24.65
N GLU A 140 17.47 -6.78 23.57
CA GLU A 140 16.20 -7.49 23.38
C GLU A 140 16.40 -9.00 23.15
N ASN A 141 17.63 -9.50 23.21
CA ASN A 141 17.97 -10.89 22.85
C ASN A 141 17.49 -11.30 21.45
N CYS A 142 17.48 -10.37 20.51
CA CYS A 142 17.06 -10.61 19.12
C CYS A 142 18.06 -11.56 18.45
N ILE A 143 17.57 -12.68 17.92
CA ILE A 143 18.40 -13.71 17.28
C ILE A 143 18.14 -13.89 15.80
N LEU A 144 17.08 -13.30 15.25
CA LEU A 144 16.70 -13.41 13.84
C LEU A 144 16.33 -12.05 13.27
N GLN A 145 16.97 -11.64 12.17
CA GLN A 145 16.57 -10.48 11.37
C GLN A 145 15.93 -10.94 10.06
N ILE A 146 14.78 -10.34 9.70
CA ILE A 146 14.00 -10.69 8.51
C ILE A 146 13.92 -9.47 7.60
N GLY A 147 14.11 -9.67 6.28
CA GLY A 147 13.98 -8.62 5.28
C GLY A 147 13.66 -9.13 3.89
N GLY A 148 13.57 -8.24 2.91
CA GLY A 148 13.56 -8.60 1.50
C GLY A 148 14.96 -9.06 1.04
N SER A 149 15.03 -9.73 -0.12
CA SER A 149 16.30 -10.17 -0.69
C SER A 149 17.27 -9.02 -1.00
N ASP A 150 16.76 -7.81 -1.18
CA ASP A 150 17.54 -6.57 -1.30
C ASP A 150 18.28 -6.20 -0.02
N GLN A 151 17.87 -6.71 1.14
CA GLN A 151 18.47 -6.45 2.45
C GLN A 151 19.53 -7.47 2.85
N TRP A 152 19.78 -8.50 2.04
CA TRP A 152 20.73 -9.57 2.37
C TRP A 152 22.10 -9.07 2.80
N GLY A 153 22.66 -8.10 2.08
CA GLY A 153 23.96 -7.51 2.39
C GLY A 153 24.00 -6.81 3.75
N ASN A 154 22.94 -6.10 4.12
CA ASN A 154 22.82 -5.41 5.40
C ASN A 154 22.60 -6.42 6.55
N ILE A 155 21.72 -7.40 6.35
CA ILE A 155 21.45 -8.45 7.35
C ILE A 155 22.69 -9.28 7.66
N THR A 156 23.44 -9.72 6.62
CA THR A 156 24.68 -10.49 6.84
C THR A 156 25.80 -9.65 7.49
N GLY A 157 25.85 -8.34 7.21
CA GLY A 157 26.69 -7.42 7.95
C GLY A 157 26.35 -7.38 9.44
N GLY A 158 25.06 -7.38 9.76
CA GLY A 158 24.56 -7.42 11.14
C GLY A 158 24.89 -8.74 11.85
N THR A 159 24.73 -9.89 11.18
CA THR A 159 25.10 -11.20 11.78
C THR A 159 26.58 -11.26 12.13
N GLU A 160 27.45 -10.79 11.23
CA GLU A 160 28.89 -10.78 11.45
C GLU A 160 29.29 -9.80 12.56
N LEU A 161 28.68 -8.60 12.57
CA LEU A 161 28.95 -7.62 13.62
C LEU A 161 28.52 -8.14 15.01
N THR A 162 27.35 -8.74 15.12
CA THR A 162 26.84 -9.33 16.37
C THR A 162 27.80 -10.41 16.89
N ARG A 163 28.29 -11.27 16.00
CA ARG A 163 29.28 -12.28 16.36
C ARG A 163 30.58 -11.64 16.90
N ARG A 164 31.07 -10.57 16.29
CA ARG A 164 32.33 -9.91 16.69
C ARG A 164 32.18 -9.05 17.94
N MET A 165 31.07 -8.36 18.11
CA MET A 165 30.83 -7.46 19.24
C MET A 165 30.31 -8.22 20.49
N ASN A 166 29.29 -9.05 20.29
CA ASN A 166 28.54 -9.68 21.41
C ASN A 166 28.99 -11.13 21.68
N GLY A 167 29.76 -11.73 20.75
CA GLY A 167 30.13 -13.16 20.83
C GLY A 167 28.96 -14.10 20.51
N ASN A 168 27.81 -13.60 20.11
CA ASN A 168 26.58 -14.37 19.89
C ASN A 168 26.40 -14.74 18.41
N GLN A 169 25.88 -15.95 18.18
CA GLN A 169 25.43 -16.37 16.85
C GLN A 169 23.98 -15.95 16.63
N VAL A 170 23.73 -15.23 15.55
CA VAL A 170 22.40 -14.80 15.13
C VAL A 170 22.17 -15.14 13.66
N PHE A 171 20.93 -15.06 13.19
CA PHE A 171 20.51 -15.56 11.89
C PHE A 171 19.82 -14.47 11.07
N GLY A 172 19.93 -14.58 9.74
CA GLY A 172 19.22 -13.74 8.78
C GLY A 172 18.27 -14.57 7.91
N LEU A 173 17.09 -14.05 7.67
CA LEU A 173 16.11 -14.63 6.73
C LEU A 173 15.71 -13.57 5.70
N THR A 174 15.84 -13.90 4.42
CA THR A 174 15.34 -13.02 3.37
C THR A 174 14.26 -13.69 2.55
N LEU A 175 13.33 -12.88 2.09
CA LEU A 175 12.23 -13.27 1.21
C LEU A 175 12.47 -12.66 -0.18
N PRO A 176 12.12 -13.38 -1.25
CA PRO A 176 12.14 -12.81 -2.60
C PRO A 176 11.28 -11.55 -2.67
N LEU A 177 11.71 -10.57 -3.45
CA LEU A 177 10.86 -9.42 -3.76
C LEU A 177 9.64 -9.88 -4.53
N VAL A 178 8.47 -9.35 -4.16
CA VAL A 178 7.22 -9.72 -4.82
C VAL A 178 7.15 -9.05 -6.19
N THR A 179 7.00 -9.88 -7.22
CA THR A 179 6.78 -9.46 -8.60
C THR A 179 5.50 -10.08 -9.13
N LYS A 180 4.87 -9.44 -10.09
CA LYS A 180 3.79 -10.03 -10.87
C LYS A 180 4.36 -11.06 -11.85
N SER A 181 3.49 -11.91 -12.41
CA SER A 181 3.84 -12.93 -13.41
C SER A 181 4.42 -12.34 -14.71
N ASP A 182 4.07 -11.09 -15.03
CA ASP A 182 4.62 -10.33 -16.16
C ASP A 182 6.01 -9.71 -15.86
N GLY A 183 6.60 -9.97 -14.70
CA GLY A 183 7.89 -9.43 -14.26
C GLY A 183 7.84 -8.00 -13.72
N THR A 184 6.70 -7.33 -13.74
CA THR A 184 6.57 -5.98 -13.21
C THR A 184 6.58 -5.96 -11.68
N LYS A 185 6.96 -4.80 -11.11
CA LYS A 185 6.99 -4.61 -9.65
C LYS A 185 5.56 -4.63 -9.10
N PHE A 186 5.36 -5.45 -8.06
CA PHE A 186 4.11 -5.48 -7.33
C PHE A 186 3.83 -4.15 -6.58
N GLY A 187 2.54 -3.80 -6.42
CA GLY A 187 2.11 -2.59 -5.69
C GLY A 187 2.19 -1.29 -6.49
N LYS A 188 2.51 -1.37 -7.79
CA LYS A 188 2.38 -0.26 -8.72
C LYS A 188 1.28 -0.53 -9.75
N THR A 189 0.46 0.48 -10.01
CA THR A 189 -0.57 0.48 -11.06
C THR A 189 -0.29 1.60 -12.05
N GLU A 190 -1.04 1.68 -13.13
CA GLU A 190 -0.97 2.81 -14.08
C GLU A 190 -1.30 4.15 -13.39
N SER A 191 -2.19 4.12 -12.38
CA SER A 191 -2.57 5.28 -11.57
C SER A 191 -1.61 5.57 -10.40
N GLY A 192 -0.58 4.75 -10.17
CA GLY A 192 0.43 4.99 -9.13
C GLY A 192 0.64 3.83 -8.15
N THR A 193 1.00 4.16 -6.92
CA THR A 193 1.28 3.20 -5.86
C THR A 193 0.03 2.91 -5.05
N ILE A 194 -0.22 1.64 -4.75
CA ILE A 194 -1.24 1.22 -3.77
C ILE A 194 -0.69 1.40 -2.36
N TRP A 195 -1.33 2.27 -1.59
CA TRP A 195 -0.92 2.61 -0.23
C TRP A 195 -1.71 1.81 0.80
N LEU A 196 -1.08 1.52 1.94
CA LEU A 196 -1.77 0.94 3.11
C LEU A 196 -2.56 1.98 3.91
N ASP A 197 -2.28 3.25 3.67
CA ASP A 197 -2.96 4.39 4.28
C ASP A 197 -4.27 4.67 3.53
N SER A 198 -5.41 4.53 4.21
CA SER A 198 -6.74 4.71 3.64
C SER A 198 -7.03 6.14 3.15
N SER A 199 -6.26 7.13 3.62
CA SER A 199 -6.35 8.50 3.11
C SER A 199 -5.68 8.69 1.74
N LYS A 200 -4.91 7.70 1.27
CA LYS A 200 -4.19 7.74 -0.01
C LYS A 200 -4.67 6.70 -1.01
N THR A 201 -5.13 5.56 -0.52
CA THR A 201 -5.80 4.52 -1.29
C THR A 201 -6.99 4.05 -0.48
N SER A 202 -8.19 4.29 -0.98
CA SER A 202 -9.42 3.92 -0.28
C SER A 202 -9.52 2.41 -0.09
N PRO A 203 -10.26 1.92 0.93
CA PRO A 203 -10.59 0.49 1.05
C PRO A 203 -11.21 -0.07 -0.23
N TYR A 204 -12.01 0.71 -0.95
CA TYR A 204 -12.61 0.32 -2.23
C TYR A 204 -11.55 0.12 -3.32
N ALA A 205 -10.68 1.10 -3.57
CA ALA A 205 -9.63 0.96 -4.59
C ALA A 205 -8.63 -0.14 -4.23
N PHE A 206 -8.32 -0.30 -2.93
CA PHE A 206 -7.51 -1.40 -2.43
C PHE A 206 -8.16 -2.76 -2.72
N TYR A 207 -9.45 -2.91 -2.44
CA TYR A 207 -10.22 -4.12 -2.75
C TYR A 207 -10.23 -4.41 -4.25
N GLN A 208 -10.47 -3.40 -5.10
CA GLN A 208 -10.45 -3.53 -6.55
C GLN A 208 -9.08 -3.94 -7.11
N PHE A 209 -8.00 -3.44 -6.52
CA PHE A 209 -6.65 -3.84 -6.90
C PHE A 209 -6.44 -5.36 -6.78
N TRP A 210 -6.88 -5.95 -5.67
CA TRP A 210 -6.76 -7.39 -5.44
C TRP A 210 -7.77 -8.19 -6.26
N LEU A 211 -8.97 -7.67 -6.43
CA LEU A 211 -10.03 -8.30 -7.23
C LEU A 211 -9.64 -8.43 -8.71
N ASN A 212 -8.81 -7.51 -9.20
CA ASN A 212 -8.30 -7.49 -10.57
C ASN A 212 -6.92 -8.14 -10.72
N THR A 213 -6.49 -8.95 -9.75
CA THR A 213 -5.25 -9.74 -9.85
C THR A 213 -5.34 -10.71 -11.02
N ALA A 214 -4.25 -10.84 -11.79
CA ALA A 214 -4.18 -11.81 -12.88
C ALA A 214 -4.29 -13.26 -12.35
N ASP A 215 -4.93 -14.15 -13.10
CA ASP A 215 -5.13 -15.55 -12.72
C ASP A 215 -3.79 -16.23 -12.37
N ALA A 216 -2.74 -15.95 -13.13
CA ALA A 216 -1.40 -16.50 -12.92
C ALA A 216 -0.75 -16.08 -11.58
N ASP A 217 -1.23 -15.02 -10.96
CA ASP A 217 -0.71 -14.51 -9.69
C ASP A 217 -1.60 -14.83 -8.48
N ALA A 218 -2.88 -15.12 -8.70
CA ALA A 218 -3.88 -15.18 -7.63
C ALA A 218 -3.51 -16.18 -6.52
N TYR A 219 -3.17 -17.43 -6.87
CA TYR A 219 -2.83 -18.46 -5.86
C TYR A 219 -1.50 -18.19 -5.16
N LYS A 220 -0.51 -17.65 -5.89
CA LYS A 220 0.75 -17.18 -5.29
C LYS A 220 0.48 -16.06 -4.27
N PHE A 221 -0.38 -15.12 -4.59
CA PHE A 221 -0.71 -14.01 -3.71
C PHE A 221 -1.60 -14.43 -2.54
N LEU A 222 -2.47 -15.42 -2.70
CA LEU A 222 -3.15 -16.06 -1.56
C LEU A 222 -2.14 -16.61 -0.55
N LYS A 223 -1.10 -17.34 -1.02
CA LYS A 223 -0.03 -17.88 -0.16
C LYS A 223 0.81 -16.77 0.52
N TYR A 224 1.02 -15.62 -0.14
CA TYR A 224 1.86 -14.55 0.39
C TYR A 224 1.10 -13.58 1.32
N PHE A 225 -0.14 -13.25 0.99
CA PHE A 225 -0.85 -12.12 1.59
C PHE A 225 -2.04 -12.51 2.46
N THR A 226 -2.40 -13.79 2.55
CA THR A 226 -3.47 -14.27 3.44
C THR A 226 -2.93 -15.22 4.51
N PHE A 227 -3.76 -15.54 5.49
CA PHE A 227 -3.48 -16.55 6.52
C PHE A 227 -4.22 -17.87 6.27
N LEU A 228 -4.76 -18.06 5.07
CA LEU A 228 -5.30 -19.35 4.64
C LEU A 228 -4.18 -20.40 4.64
N SER A 229 -4.51 -21.62 4.98
CA SER A 229 -3.58 -22.74 4.91
C SER A 229 -3.24 -23.11 3.45
N VAL A 230 -2.15 -23.82 3.26
CA VAL A 230 -1.76 -24.29 1.91
C VAL A 230 -2.82 -25.23 1.34
N GLU A 231 -3.38 -26.09 2.19
CA GLU A 231 -4.43 -27.03 1.86
C GLU A 231 -5.72 -26.32 1.39
N GLU A 232 -6.12 -25.25 2.08
CA GLU A 232 -7.27 -24.44 1.65
C GLU A 232 -7.03 -23.77 0.30
N ILE A 233 -5.82 -23.23 0.08
CA ILE A 233 -5.47 -22.58 -1.19
C ILE A 233 -5.41 -23.60 -2.33
N ASP A 234 -4.83 -24.77 -2.09
CA ASP A 234 -4.74 -25.84 -3.10
C ASP A 234 -6.16 -26.39 -3.44
N ALA A 235 -7.08 -26.43 -2.47
CA ALA A 235 -8.48 -26.76 -2.71
C ALA A 235 -9.19 -25.70 -3.58
N ILE A 236 -8.94 -24.40 -3.33
CA ILE A 236 -9.46 -23.30 -4.15
C ILE A 236 -8.93 -23.43 -5.59
N GLU A 237 -7.64 -23.70 -5.77
CA GLU A 237 -7.01 -23.87 -7.09
C GLU A 237 -7.61 -25.05 -7.85
N ALA A 238 -7.79 -26.20 -7.19
CA ALA A 238 -8.41 -27.39 -7.77
C ALA A 238 -9.87 -27.16 -8.17
N GLN A 239 -10.63 -26.40 -7.37
CA GLN A 239 -12.01 -26.03 -7.69
C GLN A 239 -12.04 -25.06 -8.89
N ASP A 240 -11.20 -24.05 -8.89
CA ASP A 240 -11.12 -23.06 -9.95
C ASP A 240 -10.67 -23.65 -11.28
N ALA A 241 -9.87 -24.74 -11.27
CA ALA A 241 -9.47 -25.45 -12.49
C ALA A 241 -10.66 -26.03 -13.25
N GLN A 242 -11.79 -26.31 -12.58
CA GLN A 242 -13.01 -26.86 -13.16
C GLN A 242 -13.98 -25.79 -13.65
N ILE A 243 -13.75 -24.52 -13.29
CA ILE A 243 -14.66 -23.41 -13.62
C ILE A 243 -14.26 -22.80 -14.98
N GLN A 244 -15.21 -22.76 -15.91
CA GLN A 244 -15.09 -21.99 -17.14
C GLN A 244 -15.63 -20.56 -16.85
N GLY A 245 -14.72 -19.56 -16.67
CA GLY A 245 -15.11 -18.20 -16.42
C GLY A 245 -14.37 -17.58 -15.23
N ARG A 246 -15.04 -16.67 -14.51
CA ARG A 246 -14.43 -15.95 -13.40
C ARG A 246 -14.07 -16.90 -12.26
N LYS A 247 -12.81 -16.88 -11.84
CA LYS A 247 -12.28 -17.71 -10.76
C LYS A 247 -12.73 -17.18 -9.40
N THR A 248 -12.65 -18.03 -8.38
CA THR A 248 -13.00 -17.68 -6.99
C THR A 248 -11.81 -17.15 -6.21
N ALA A 249 -10.59 -17.40 -6.66
CA ALA A 249 -9.36 -16.99 -5.98
C ALA A 249 -9.26 -15.47 -5.78
N GLN A 250 -9.57 -14.65 -6.82
CA GLN A 250 -9.47 -13.20 -6.72
C GLN A 250 -10.47 -12.59 -5.71
N PRO A 251 -11.77 -12.93 -5.72
CA PRO A 251 -12.69 -12.49 -4.68
C PRO A 251 -12.25 -12.87 -3.27
N ILE A 252 -11.74 -14.09 -3.07
CA ILE A 252 -11.22 -14.53 -1.78
C ILE A 252 -10.00 -13.70 -1.38
N LEU A 253 -9.03 -13.54 -2.29
CA LEU A 253 -7.84 -12.73 -2.06
C LEU A 253 -8.20 -11.29 -1.67
N ALA A 254 -9.08 -10.65 -2.45
CA ALA A 254 -9.51 -9.28 -2.20
C ALA A 254 -10.21 -9.15 -0.84
N LYS A 255 -11.08 -10.10 -0.49
CA LYS A 255 -11.78 -10.15 0.80
C LYS A 255 -10.78 -10.27 1.95
N GLU A 256 -9.93 -11.29 1.94
CA GLU A 256 -9.02 -11.60 3.04
C GLU A 256 -8.02 -10.44 3.28
N VAL A 257 -7.43 -9.89 2.21
CA VAL A 257 -6.41 -8.83 2.35
C VAL A 257 -7.05 -7.49 2.73
N THR A 258 -8.24 -7.15 2.20
CA THR A 258 -8.95 -5.93 2.58
C THR A 258 -9.41 -5.99 4.03
N LYS A 259 -9.97 -7.13 4.47
CA LYS A 259 -10.35 -7.35 5.87
C LYS A 259 -9.15 -7.22 6.81
N LEU A 260 -8.00 -7.78 6.41
CA LEU A 260 -6.78 -7.74 7.21
C LEU A 260 -6.28 -6.30 7.43
N LEU A 261 -6.34 -5.45 6.41
CA LEU A 261 -5.82 -4.07 6.48
C LEU A 261 -6.83 -3.06 7.00
N HIS A 262 -8.08 -3.15 6.51
CA HIS A 262 -9.12 -2.13 6.74
C HIS A 262 -10.24 -2.61 7.65
N GLY A 263 -10.15 -3.83 8.18
CA GLY A 263 -11.17 -4.43 9.05
C GLY A 263 -12.44 -4.85 8.29
N GLU A 264 -13.42 -5.33 9.04
CA GLU A 264 -14.72 -5.76 8.48
C GLU A 264 -15.49 -4.59 7.87
N GLU A 265 -15.47 -3.42 8.51
CA GLU A 265 -16.15 -2.22 8.04
C GLU A 265 -15.61 -1.76 6.67
N GLY A 266 -14.29 -1.70 6.51
CA GLY A 266 -13.66 -1.36 5.24
C GLY A 266 -13.98 -2.36 4.12
N LEU A 267 -14.03 -3.65 4.45
CA LEU A 267 -14.42 -4.69 3.50
C LEU A 267 -15.88 -4.55 3.06
N VAL A 268 -16.80 -4.39 4.02
CA VAL A 268 -18.25 -4.26 3.72
C VAL A 268 -18.49 -2.99 2.88
N GLY A 269 -17.85 -1.88 3.21
CA GLY A 269 -17.92 -0.65 2.40
C GLY A 269 -17.44 -0.88 0.97
N ALA A 270 -16.27 -1.51 0.80
CA ALA A 270 -15.71 -1.80 -0.52
C ALA A 270 -16.61 -2.72 -1.36
N GLN A 271 -17.21 -3.72 -0.75
CA GLN A 271 -18.16 -4.63 -1.41
C GLN A 271 -19.45 -3.90 -1.80
N ARG A 272 -20.02 -3.07 -0.90
CA ARG A 272 -21.22 -2.25 -1.17
C ARG A 272 -20.99 -1.30 -2.34
N ILE A 273 -19.85 -0.59 -2.38
CA ILE A 273 -19.48 0.28 -3.51
C ILE A 273 -19.39 -0.55 -4.80
N THR A 274 -18.74 -1.71 -4.75
CA THR A 274 -18.57 -2.58 -5.93
C THR A 274 -19.93 -3.00 -6.49
N GLU A 275 -20.86 -3.40 -5.63
CA GLU A 275 -22.20 -3.82 -6.01
C GLU A 275 -23.04 -2.66 -6.56
N ALA A 276 -23.00 -1.51 -5.90
CA ALA A 276 -23.72 -0.32 -6.31
C ALA A 276 -23.29 0.18 -7.70
N LEU A 277 -21.98 0.21 -7.95
CA LEU A 277 -21.45 0.62 -9.27
C LEU A 277 -21.75 -0.41 -10.35
N PHE A 278 -21.83 -1.68 -10.03
CA PHE A 278 -22.21 -2.74 -10.97
C PHE A 278 -23.71 -2.72 -11.29
N SER A 279 -24.57 -2.73 -10.29
CA SER A 279 -26.04 -2.71 -10.42
C SER A 279 -26.56 -1.37 -10.95
N GLY A 280 -25.90 -0.27 -10.58
CA GLY A 280 -26.34 1.11 -10.81
C GLY A 280 -27.25 1.66 -9.71
N ASP A 281 -27.42 0.90 -8.60
CA ASP A 281 -28.18 1.35 -7.44
C ASP A 281 -27.29 2.11 -6.45
N ALA A 282 -27.26 3.42 -6.63
CA ALA A 282 -26.49 4.31 -5.76
C ALA A 282 -27.17 4.61 -4.40
N ALA A 283 -28.43 4.22 -4.22
CA ALA A 283 -29.21 4.54 -2.99
C ALA A 283 -28.68 3.82 -1.74
N GLN A 284 -27.92 2.74 -1.91
CA GLN A 284 -27.34 1.97 -0.81
C GLN A 284 -26.02 2.53 -0.29
N LEU A 285 -25.41 3.50 -0.99
CA LEU A 285 -24.14 4.08 -0.63
C LEU A 285 -24.26 5.01 0.57
N SER A 286 -23.33 4.91 1.52
CA SER A 286 -23.15 5.88 2.58
C SER A 286 -22.37 7.09 2.10
N GLU A 287 -22.40 8.19 2.85
CA GLU A 287 -21.57 9.37 2.54
C GLU A 287 -20.09 9.03 2.50
N ASN A 288 -19.60 8.19 3.43
CA ASN A 288 -18.21 7.71 3.43
C ASN A 288 -17.85 6.88 2.21
N ASP A 289 -18.79 6.12 1.64
CA ASP A 289 -18.58 5.40 0.38
C ASP A 289 -18.38 6.36 -0.79
N LEU A 290 -19.15 7.45 -0.81
CA LEU A 290 -19.04 8.49 -1.85
C LEU A 290 -17.72 9.28 -1.75
N GLU A 291 -17.23 9.54 -0.53
CA GLU A 291 -15.90 10.11 -0.33
C GLU A 291 -14.80 9.15 -0.82
N GLN A 292 -14.91 7.85 -0.60
CA GLN A 292 -13.97 6.86 -1.15
C GLN A 292 -14.01 6.84 -2.68
N ILE A 293 -15.20 6.88 -3.28
CA ILE A 293 -15.39 6.94 -4.73
C ILE A 293 -14.74 8.21 -5.28
N LYS A 294 -14.89 9.34 -4.60
CA LYS A 294 -14.27 10.61 -4.97
C LYS A 294 -12.76 10.57 -4.90
N LEU A 295 -12.20 9.93 -3.87
CA LEU A 295 -10.75 9.88 -3.65
C LEU A 295 -10.02 9.20 -4.80
N ASP A 296 -10.47 8.02 -5.21
CA ASP A 296 -9.75 7.16 -6.16
C ASP A 296 -10.62 6.10 -6.88
N GLY A 297 -11.92 6.09 -6.59
CA GLY A 297 -12.84 5.09 -7.16
C GLY A 297 -13.33 5.41 -8.57
N LEU A 298 -13.66 6.65 -8.83
CA LEU A 298 -14.16 7.14 -10.12
C LEU A 298 -13.54 8.48 -10.50
N PRO A 299 -13.48 8.82 -11.81
CA PRO A 299 -13.27 10.20 -12.23
C PRO A 299 -14.30 11.11 -11.55
N SER A 300 -13.87 12.22 -10.98
CA SER A 300 -14.73 13.12 -10.24
C SER A 300 -14.50 14.59 -10.61
N SER A 301 -15.54 15.42 -10.46
CA SER A 301 -15.50 16.86 -10.67
C SER A 301 -16.36 17.57 -9.65
N ASP A 302 -15.89 18.70 -9.17
CA ASP A 302 -16.68 19.63 -8.38
C ASP A 302 -17.58 20.46 -9.34
N LEU A 303 -18.82 20.75 -8.95
CA LEU A 303 -19.76 21.58 -9.68
C LEU A 303 -20.29 22.68 -8.78
N SER A 304 -20.27 23.91 -9.25
CA SER A 304 -20.98 25.03 -8.63
C SER A 304 -22.35 25.25 -9.29
N GLU A 305 -23.31 25.78 -8.54
CA GLU A 305 -24.65 26.12 -9.08
C GLU A 305 -24.56 27.10 -10.24
N SER A 306 -23.59 28.02 -10.22
CA SER A 306 -23.35 28.98 -11.30
C SER A 306 -22.88 28.33 -12.59
N GLU A 307 -22.20 27.21 -12.56
CA GLU A 307 -21.74 26.49 -13.75
C GLU A 307 -22.85 25.67 -14.41
N LEU A 308 -23.96 25.47 -13.76
CA LEU A 308 -25.09 24.70 -14.25
C LEU A 308 -26.12 25.58 -15.00
N VAL A 309 -26.11 26.92 -14.79
CA VAL A 309 -27.05 27.85 -15.41
C VAL A 309 -26.91 27.78 -16.94
N ASP A 310 -28.02 27.50 -17.63
CA ASP A 310 -28.12 27.39 -19.09
C ASP A 310 -27.16 26.37 -19.75
N LYS A 311 -26.55 25.48 -18.96
CA LYS A 311 -25.61 24.47 -19.48
C LYS A 311 -26.36 23.23 -19.97
N PRO A 312 -26.21 22.85 -21.26
CA PRO A 312 -26.77 21.61 -21.77
C PRO A 312 -26.14 20.40 -21.09
N LEU A 313 -26.94 19.37 -20.81
CA LEU A 313 -26.46 18.11 -20.21
C LEU A 313 -25.32 17.48 -21.03
N THR A 314 -25.39 17.59 -22.38
CA THR A 314 -24.32 17.10 -23.27
C THR A 314 -22.99 17.79 -23.06
N SER A 315 -22.99 19.10 -22.79
CA SER A 315 -21.75 19.86 -22.53
C SER A 315 -21.15 19.45 -21.17
N LEU A 316 -21.98 19.40 -20.12
CA LEU A 316 -21.58 19.00 -18.79
C LEU A 316 -20.93 17.60 -18.81
N LEU A 317 -21.60 16.61 -19.41
CA LEU A 317 -21.08 15.25 -19.46
C LEU A 317 -19.85 15.07 -20.36
N SER A 318 -19.75 15.92 -21.41
CA SER A 318 -18.60 15.93 -22.31
C SER A 318 -17.35 16.49 -21.61
N GLU A 319 -17.49 17.58 -20.87
CA GLU A 319 -16.43 18.19 -20.08
C GLU A 319 -15.93 17.22 -18.98
N ALA A 320 -16.84 16.45 -18.40
CA ALA A 320 -16.52 15.39 -17.45
C ALA A 320 -15.86 14.14 -18.10
N GLY A 321 -15.63 14.15 -19.41
CA GLY A 321 -14.96 13.05 -20.12
C GLY A 321 -15.83 11.80 -20.36
N LEU A 322 -17.13 11.85 -20.07
CA LEU A 322 -18.01 10.69 -20.25
C LEU A 322 -18.20 10.33 -21.74
N GLY A 323 -18.11 11.30 -22.64
CA GLY A 323 -18.20 11.07 -24.07
C GLY A 323 -18.26 12.36 -24.90
N GLN A 324 -18.25 12.24 -26.23
CA GLN A 324 -18.48 13.37 -27.12
C GLN A 324 -19.98 13.65 -27.22
N GLY A 325 -20.36 14.90 -27.54
CA GLY A 325 -21.74 15.33 -27.57
C GLY A 325 -22.68 14.44 -28.39
N LYS A 326 -22.23 13.90 -29.54
CA LYS A 326 -23.00 12.94 -30.35
C LYS A 326 -23.24 11.62 -29.58
N GLN A 327 -22.23 11.07 -28.92
CA GLN A 327 -22.38 9.83 -28.14
C GLN A 327 -23.33 9.99 -26.96
N ILE A 328 -23.30 11.18 -26.33
CA ILE A 328 -24.19 11.50 -25.21
C ILE A 328 -25.63 11.65 -25.71
N LYS A 329 -25.87 12.33 -26.85
CA LYS A 329 -27.19 12.41 -27.47
C LYS A 329 -27.74 11.05 -27.87
N ASP A 330 -26.91 10.18 -28.45
CA ASP A 330 -27.30 8.80 -28.77
C ASP A 330 -27.64 8.00 -27.53
N ALA A 331 -26.95 8.24 -26.42
CA ALA A 331 -27.23 7.60 -25.12
C ALA A 331 -28.54 8.13 -24.51
N LEU A 332 -28.79 9.44 -24.56
CA LEU A 332 -30.08 10.05 -24.18
C LEU A 332 -31.23 9.47 -24.99
N GLY A 333 -31.07 9.34 -26.31
CA GLY A 333 -32.07 8.72 -27.18
C GLY A 333 -32.47 7.29 -26.83
N ARG A 334 -31.62 6.62 -26.05
CA ARG A 334 -31.83 5.22 -25.56
C ARG A 334 -32.08 5.14 -24.05
N ASN A 335 -32.28 6.24 -23.36
CA ASN A 335 -32.39 6.35 -21.91
C ASN A 335 -31.20 5.69 -21.19
N ALA A 336 -29.99 5.80 -21.75
CA ALA A 336 -28.78 5.18 -21.23
C ALA A 336 -27.84 6.17 -20.49
N VAL A 337 -28.32 7.37 -20.18
CA VAL A 337 -27.74 8.30 -19.21
C VAL A 337 -28.48 8.10 -17.91
N ILE A 338 -27.77 7.69 -16.87
CA ILE A 338 -28.34 7.41 -15.55
C ILE A 338 -27.63 8.33 -14.54
N VAL A 339 -28.41 9.02 -13.71
CA VAL A 339 -27.89 9.82 -12.58
C VAL A 339 -28.55 9.33 -11.31
N ASN A 340 -27.77 8.92 -10.32
CA ASN A 340 -28.22 8.34 -9.06
C ASN A 340 -29.28 7.23 -9.22
N GLY A 341 -29.15 6.41 -10.27
CA GLY A 341 -30.10 5.33 -10.57
C GLY A 341 -31.29 5.75 -11.43
N GLU A 342 -31.55 7.03 -11.63
CA GLU A 342 -32.63 7.55 -12.49
C GLU A 342 -32.17 7.70 -13.95
N ALA A 343 -32.92 7.12 -14.89
CA ALA A 343 -32.58 7.16 -16.32
C ALA A 343 -33.17 8.40 -16.98
N TYR A 344 -32.38 9.06 -17.82
CA TYR A 344 -32.75 10.30 -18.52
C TYR A 344 -32.73 10.13 -20.05
N GLY A 345 -33.73 10.73 -20.72
CA GLY A 345 -33.93 10.71 -22.15
C GLY A 345 -33.62 12.03 -22.82
N MET A 346 -34.04 12.18 -24.09
CA MET A 346 -33.80 13.39 -24.89
C MET A 346 -34.48 14.65 -24.38
N ASP A 347 -35.58 14.52 -23.63
CA ASP A 347 -36.27 15.59 -22.91
C ASP A 347 -35.40 16.25 -21.85
N ALA A 348 -34.40 15.52 -21.31
CA ALA A 348 -33.46 16.02 -20.32
C ALA A 348 -32.31 16.84 -20.90
N LEU A 349 -32.21 17.05 -22.22
CA LEU A 349 -31.05 17.67 -22.86
C LEU A 349 -30.70 19.05 -22.30
N MET A 350 -31.70 19.85 -21.94
CA MET A 350 -31.54 21.21 -21.38
C MET A 350 -31.84 21.26 -19.88
N SER A 351 -31.98 20.13 -19.24
CA SER A 351 -32.43 20.03 -17.85
C SER A 351 -31.29 19.82 -16.84
N ALA A 352 -30.03 20.14 -17.21
CA ALA A 352 -28.90 19.96 -16.30
C ALA A 352 -29.13 20.60 -14.93
N PRO A 353 -29.60 21.83 -14.75
CA PRO A 353 -29.82 22.43 -13.43
C PRO A 353 -30.85 21.68 -12.58
N SER A 354 -31.87 21.08 -13.18
CA SER A 354 -32.89 20.30 -12.44
C SER A 354 -32.46 18.88 -12.10
N ILE A 355 -31.50 18.34 -12.85
CA ILE A 355 -30.92 16.99 -12.61
C ILE A 355 -29.83 17.08 -11.57
N PHE A 356 -28.94 18.07 -11.70
CA PHE A 356 -27.80 18.29 -10.80
C PHE A 356 -28.15 19.30 -9.71
N SER A 357 -29.19 19.02 -8.92
CA SER A 357 -29.63 19.85 -7.81
C SER A 357 -29.34 19.18 -6.46
N LYS A 358 -29.22 19.96 -5.40
CA LYS A 358 -29.04 19.45 -4.03
C LYS A 358 -30.15 18.50 -3.58
N GLU A 359 -31.37 18.72 -4.08
CA GLU A 359 -32.53 17.87 -3.77
C GLU A 359 -32.40 16.45 -4.35
N LYS A 360 -31.77 16.32 -5.54
CA LYS A 360 -31.53 15.03 -6.19
C LYS A 360 -30.18 14.41 -5.83
N ALA A 361 -29.30 15.20 -5.25
CA ALA A 361 -27.98 14.73 -4.84
C ALA A 361 -28.05 13.84 -3.60
N LEU A 362 -27.30 12.74 -3.62
CA LEU A 362 -27.08 11.92 -2.44
C LEU A 362 -26.38 12.79 -1.37
N PHE A 363 -26.93 12.79 -0.17
CA PHE A 363 -26.49 13.63 0.96
C PHE A 363 -26.42 15.13 0.64
N GLY A 364 -27.21 15.61 -0.34
CA GLY A 364 -27.21 16.99 -0.81
C GLY A 364 -25.94 17.41 -1.55
N ARG A 365 -25.04 16.49 -1.88
CA ARG A 365 -23.68 16.74 -2.40
C ARG A 365 -23.32 15.95 -3.65
N PHE A 366 -23.65 14.67 -3.73
CA PHE A 366 -23.06 13.75 -4.68
C PHE A 366 -24.03 13.25 -5.74
N LEU A 367 -23.59 13.23 -7.01
CA LEU A 367 -24.33 12.65 -8.12
C LEU A 367 -23.43 11.70 -8.90
N ILE A 368 -23.78 10.41 -8.90
CA ILE A 368 -23.09 9.41 -9.73
C ILE A 368 -23.80 9.35 -11.07
N THR A 369 -23.05 9.71 -12.12
CA THR A 369 -23.54 9.65 -13.50
C THR A 369 -22.93 8.46 -14.22
N LYS A 370 -23.77 7.68 -14.89
CA LYS A 370 -23.39 6.53 -15.70
C LYS A 370 -23.79 6.76 -17.15
N LEU A 371 -22.86 6.55 -18.07
CA LEU A 371 -23.11 6.57 -19.51
C LEU A 371 -22.90 5.16 -20.09
N GLY A 372 -24.00 4.51 -20.46
CA GLY A 372 -23.98 3.12 -20.92
C GLY A 372 -23.53 2.15 -19.81
N LYS A 373 -22.78 1.08 -20.19
CA LYS A 373 -22.42 0.01 -19.24
C LYS A 373 -21.15 0.26 -18.44
N LYS A 374 -20.22 1.07 -18.93
CA LYS A 374 -18.83 1.09 -18.41
C LYS A 374 -18.34 2.46 -17.94
N LYS A 375 -18.96 3.56 -18.35
CA LYS A 375 -18.47 4.89 -18.02
C LYS A 375 -19.24 5.47 -16.86
N HIS A 376 -18.52 5.82 -15.80
CA HIS A 376 -19.07 6.45 -14.61
C HIS A 376 -18.29 7.72 -14.30
N HIS A 377 -18.95 8.68 -13.65
CA HIS A 377 -18.35 9.91 -13.16
C HIS A 377 -19.09 10.36 -11.90
N LEU A 378 -18.36 10.84 -10.91
CA LEU A 378 -18.91 11.42 -9.70
C LEU A 378 -18.84 12.94 -9.77
N PHE A 379 -19.97 13.60 -9.59
CA PHE A 379 -20.04 15.05 -9.39
C PHE A 379 -20.30 15.37 -7.93
N GLU A 380 -19.59 16.36 -7.38
CA GLU A 380 -19.89 16.93 -6.07
C GLU A 380 -20.35 18.37 -6.23
N LEU A 381 -21.52 18.69 -5.70
CA LEU A 381 -22.06 20.05 -5.63
C LEU A 381 -21.37 20.82 -4.51
N LYS A 382 -20.96 22.05 -4.80
CA LYS A 382 -20.33 22.96 -3.85
C LYS A 382 -21.30 24.06 -3.43
#